data_ed01216244f7a8b652c3f0756130b039
#
_entry.id   ed01216244f7a8b652c3f0756130b039
#
_cell.length_a   1.000
_cell.length_b   1.000
_cell.length_c   1.000
_cell.angle_alpha   90.00
_cell.angle_beta   90.00
_cell.angle_gamma   90.00
#
_symmetry.space_group_name_H-M   'P 1'
#
loop_
_entity.id
_entity.type
_entity.pdbx_description
1 polymer ?
#
loop_
_entity_poly.entity_id
_entity_poly.type
_entity_poly.pdbx_seq_one_letter_code
_entity_poly.pdbx_strand_id
1 'polypeptide(L)'
;MKPYQLFCIGLLRRWIMSTCALLALVVSGQTFAACTPEDSLARLSSNEVTCIVNQAVESAQRLSQTQMTVAVVDRVGNVLAVYRLGTAPAVQIRSGLFADATVRGLDGSAFASGGGGDALAAISKAVTGAYLSSSGNAFSTRTASFIVQNHFPPLIRNAPGGPLFGVQFSQLQCGDLVNTANGAAVGVGPRPSPLGLSADPGGFPLYKNGVVVGGIGVVAGVTSTYGLDLNPDPKSLDFDIEETIAQSASIGFVAPTSIRADRITAGGITLRYSDSDNRILGSLASSISPALRSDGALTPVTNFFSGSAVRPGKIYGEAGSGFSSDFTGGFPGLFILTDNSGTTQRFPASAGGTFSGQQLLSAEVRTLINSALTVARTARAQIRKPDGSFAQVTVSVVDSNGTILGIARTADAPIFGTDVSLQKARTAAFFSKSSAASHLNSIFPAVSGGNSRYVLDTRAFFGNTNSNALANGVAISARALGNIARPNFPDGIDGNPRGPMSNGVNWSPFNVGIQLDMVASRILNYGAGQCTTAAIGANNGIQIFPGGVPIYKNGVLVGGIGASGDGIDQDDMIVSLGLARAGIPGVGHAPASQRVKGLKYFQCPQAPFLNSKANNVCDGL
;
A
#
# COMPACT_ATOMS: atom_id res chain seq x y z
N MET A 1 47.59 16.11 -61.42
CA MET A 1 47.58 15.95 -62.86
C MET A 1 46.13 15.80 -63.29
N LYS A 2 45.66 16.74 -64.04
CA LYS A 2 44.39 16.80 -64.79
C LYS A 2 44.45 15.85 -65.98
N PRO A 3 43.47 15.82 -66.87
CA PRO A 3 42.00 15.54 -66.86
C PRO A 3 41.59 14.70 -68.11
N TYR A 4 40.30 14.58 -68.39
CA TYR A 4 39.58 14.72 -69.71
C TYR A 4 38.21 14.04 -69.56
N GLN A 5 37.13 14.71 -69.56
CA GLN A 5 36.31 15.39 -70.53
C GLN A 5 35.72 14.50 -71.68
N LEU A 6 34.39 14.53 -71.70
CA LEU A 6 33.43 14.74 -72.79
C LEU A 6 33.25 13.61 -73.82
N PHE A 7 32.02 13.21 -74.07
CA PHE A 7 31.17 13.76 -75.14
C PHE A 7 29.73 13.23 -75.11
N CYS A 8 28.81 14.12 -75.37
CA CYS A 8 27.39 13.94 -75.65
C CYS A 8 27.11 13.28 -77.05
N ILE A 9 25.86 12.86 -77.22
CA ILE A 9 24.94 12.92 -78.39
C ILE A 9 24.01 11.74 -78.23
N GLY A 10 22.75 11.76 -78.03
CA GLY A 10 21.64 12.48 -78.58
C GLY A 10 20.88 11.57 -79.55
N LEU A 11 19.64 11.27 -79.31
CA LEU A 11 18.51 11.30 -80.23
C LEU A 11 17.35 10.37 -79.83
N LEU A 12 16.28 11.01 -79.50
CA LEU A 12 14.85 10.70 -79.80
C LEU A 12 14.51 9.34 -80.37
N ARG A 13 13.53 8.63 -79.77
CA ARG A 13 12.24 8.30 -80.39
C ARG A 13 11.26 7.57 -79.45
N ARG A 14 10.13 8.21 -79.25
CA ARG A 14 8.73 7.74 -79.36
C ARG A 14 8.21 6.62 -78.44
N TRP A 15 7.34 7.06 -77.55
CA TRP A 15 6.00 6.56 -77.26
C TRP A 15 5.72 5.08 -77.38
N ILE A 16 5.56 4.39 -76.24
CA ILE A 16 4.47 3.45 -75.98
C ILE A 16 3.96 3.70 -74.59
N MET A 17 2.74 4.20 -74.48
CA MET A 17 1.98 4.20 -73.23
C MET A 17 1.72 2.75 -72.84
N SER A 18 2.26 2.33 -71.72
CA SER A 18 1.81 1.16 -70.97
C SER A 18 1.39 1.63 -69.58
N THR A 19 0.12 1.79 -69.43
CA THR A 19 -0.54 2.04 -68.16
C THR A 19 -0.34 0.84 -67.24
N CYS A 20 0.74 0.81 -66.50
CA CYS A 20 0.83 0.03 -65.29
C CYS A 20 0.05 0.78 -64.21
N ALA A 21 -1.21 0.42 -64.04
CA ALA A 21 -1.96 0.76 -62.84
C ALA A 21 -1.24 0.09 -61.66
N LEU A 22 -0.37 0.84 -60.98
CA LEU A 22 0.04 0.51 -59.64
C LEU A 22 -1.23 0.60 -58.78
N LEU A 23 -1.88 -0.53 -58.53
CA LEU A 23 -2.75 -0.70 -57.40
C LEU A 23 -1.83 -0.54 -56.17
N ALA A 24 -1.68 0.68 -55.67
CA ALA A 24 -1.26 0.92 -54.32
C ALA A 24 -2.38 0.34 -53.44
N LEU A 25 -2.19 -0.89 -52.98
CA LEU A 25 -2.87 -1.39 -51.83
C LEU A 25 -2.49 -0.41 -50.68
N VAL A 26 -3.30 0.61 -50.51
CA VAL A 26 -3.38 1.33 -49.24
C VAL A 26 -3.93 0.30 -48.26
N VAL A 27 -3.04 -0.49 -47.70
CA VAL A 27 -3.31 -1.10 -46.40
C VAL A 27 -3.48 0.10 -45.50
N SER A 28 -4.72 0.57 -45.38
CA SER A 28 -5.12 1.40 -44.28
C SER A 28 -4.87 0.59 -43.02
N GLY A 29 -3.65 0.66 -42.50
CA GLY A 29 -3.36 0.29 -41.14
C GLY A 29 -4.29 1.15 -40.30
N GLN A 30 -5.43 0.58 -39.92
CA GLN A 30 -6.26 1.18 -38.88
C GLN A 30 -5.36 1.24 -37.66
N THR A 31 -4.81 2.41 -37.40
CA THR A 31 -4.22 2.74 -36.13
C THR A 31 -5.37 2.76 -35.14
N PHE A 32 -5.59 1.64 -34.49
CA PHE A 32 -6.57 1.52 -33.44
C PHE A 32 -6.14 2.43 -32.29
N ALA A 33 -6.99 3.38 -31.95
CA ALA A 33 -6.71 4.32 -30.88
C ALA A 33 -6.83 3.61 -29.53
N ALA A 34 -5.72 3.51 -28.80
CA ALA A 34 -5.75 3.20 -27.38
C ALA A 34 -6.63 4.20 -26.65
N CYS A 35 -7.09 3.84 -25.46
CA CYS A 35 -7.77 4.79 -24.58
C CYS A 35 -6.90 6.04 -24.39
N THR A 36 -7.49 7.19 -24.56
CA THR A 36 -6.82 8.48 -24.34
C THR A 36 -7.57 9.30 -23.31
N PRO A 37 -6.89 10.10 -22.51
CA PRO A 37 -7.56 11.04 -21.62
C PRO A 37 -8.52 11.97 -22.38
N GLU A 38 -9.79 12.05 -21.93
CA GLU A 38 -10.82 12.91 -22.54
C GLU A 38 -10.65 14.38 -22.18
N ASP A 39 -10.10 14.64 -20.99
CA ASP A 39 -9.89 15.97 -20.43
C ASP A 39 -8.56 16.02 -19.63
N SER A 40 -8.21 17.18 -19.10
CA SER A 40 -7.03 17.39 -18.27
C SER A 40 -7.28 17.20 -16.77
N LEU A 41 -8.50 16.86 -16.35
CA LEU A 41 -8.84 16.71 -14.93
C LEU A 41 -8.12 15.51 -14.31
N ALA A 42 -7.62 15.68 -13.11
CA ALA A 42 -6.91 14.61 -12.36
C ALA A 42 -7.88 13.58 -11.77
N ARG A 43 -8.74 13.01 -12.63
CA ARG A 43 -9.70 11.95 -12.33
C ARG A 43 -9.97 11.11 -13.58
N LEU A 44 -10.50 9.93 -13.39
CA LEU A 44 -11.06 9.14 -14.49
C LEU A 44 -12.52 9.55 -14.73
N SER A 45 -12.91 9.79 -15.98
CA SER A 45 -14.30 9.94 -16.38
C SER A 45 -14.97 8.56 -16.48
N SER A 46 -16.30 8.51 -16.57
CA SER A 46 -17.01 7.23 -16.78
C SER A 46 -16.65 6.59 -18.12
N ASN A 47 -16.42 7.39 -19.17
CA ASN A 47 -16.01 6.87 -20.47
C ASN A 47 -14.59 6.32 -20.45
N GLU A 48 -13.65 7.00 -19.76
CA GLU A 48 -12.29 6.51 -19.56
C GLU A 48 -12.29 5.18 -18.80
N VAL A 49 -13.09 5.04 -17.74
CA VAL A 49 -13.25 3.78 -17.01
C VAL A 49 -13.84 2.70 -17.91
N THR A 50 -14.87 3.02 -18.72
CA THR A 50 -15.47 2.09 -19.68
C THR A 50 -14.43 1.63 -20.71
N CYS A 51 -13.62 2.54 -21.22
CA CYS A 51 -12.55 2.23 -22.16
C CYS A 51 -11.50 1.27 -21.55
N ILE A 52 -11.04 1.54 -20.32
CA ILE A 52 -10.09 0.68 -19.59
C ILE A 52 -10.66 -0.73 -19.41
N VAL A 53 -11.93 -0.85 -18.99
CA VAL A 53 -12.61 -2.14 -18.85
C VAL A 53 -12.68 -2.88 -20.19
N ASN A 54 -13.04 -2.19 -21.26
CA ASN A 54 -13.11 -2.78 -22.62
C ASN A 54 -11.73 -3.25 -23.09
N GLN A 55 -10.67 -2.49 -22.82
CA GLN A 55 -9.29 -2.92 -23.09
C GLN A 55 -8.91 -4.19 -22.31
N ALA A 56 -9.33 -4.29 -21.05
CA ALA A 56 -9.09 -5.50 -20.24
C ALA A 56 -9.77 -6.73 -20.84
N VAL A 57 -11.04 -6.59 -21.25
CA VAL A 57 -11.80 -7.69 -21.88
C VAL A 57 -11.15 -8.11 -23.20
N GLU A 58 -10.77 -7.15 -24.04
CA GLU A 58 -10.09 -7.45 -25.31
C GLU A 58 -8.74 -8.15 -25.07
N SER A 59 -7.97 -7.68 -24.09
CA SER A 59 -6.70 -8.30 -23.72
C SER A 59 -6.88 -9.73 -23.26
N ALA A 60 -7.88 -9.99 -22.41
CA ALA A 60 -8.22 -11.33 -21.94
C ALA A 60 -8.58 -12.26 -23.10
N GLN A 61 -9.42 -11.81 -24.03
CA GLN A 61 -9.83 -12.59 -25.21
C GLN A 61 -8.65 -12.92 -26.13
N ARG A 62 -7.75 -11.96 -26.39
CA ARG A 62 -6.52 -12.19 -27.17
C ARG A 62 -5.59 -13.21 -26.52
N LEU A 63 -5.62 -13.30 -25.20
CA LEU A 63 -4.90 -14.31 -24.41
C LEU A 63 -5.74 -15.58 -24.18
N SER A 64 -6.83 -15.76 -24.93
CA SER A 64 -7.74 -16.92 -24.85
C SER A 64 -8.38 -17.11 -23.47
N GLN A 65 -8.52 -16.03 -22.70
CA GLN A 65 -9.23 -16.07 -21.43
C GLN A 65 -10.71 -15.82 -21.63
N THR A 66 -11.53 -16.76 -21.17
CA THR A 66 -12.99 -16.68 -21.22
C THR A 66 -13.63 -16.32 -19.88
N GLN A 67 -12.83 -16.30 -18.82
CA GLN A 67 -13.23 -15.94 -17.46
C GLN A 67 -12.27 -14.91 -16.91
N MET A 68 -12.81 -13.75 -16.53
CA MET A 68 -12.01 -12.66 -15.96
C MET A 68 -12.90 -11.73 -15.14
N THR A 69 -12.37 -11.20 -14.06
CA THR A 69 -12.95 -10.07 -13.33
C THR A 69 -11.95 -8.93 -13.31
N VAL A 70 -12.37 -7.75 -13.76
CA VAL A 70 -11.57 -6.52 -13.71
C VAL A 70 -12.24 -5.51 -12.80
N ALA A 71 -11.46 -4.85 -11.93
CA ALA A 71 -11.88 -3.74 -11.12
C ALA A 71 -11.07 -2.48 -11.46
N VAL A 72 -11.75 -1.33 -11.47
CA VAL A 72 -11.11 -0.01 -11.58
C VAL A 72 -11.52 0.82 -10.38
N VAL A 73 -10.54 1.46 -9.74
CA VAL A 73 -10.75 2.35 -8.60
C VAL A 73 -10.16 3.73 -8.87
N ASP A 74 -10.65 4.78 -8.18
CA ASP A 74 -9.97 6.07 -8.20
C ASP A 74 -8.81 6.14 -7.20
N ARG A 75 -8.12 7.28 -7.14
CA ARG A 75 -6.93 7.48 -6.28
C ARG A 75 -7.20 7.21 -4.80
N VAL A 76 -8.42 7.43 -4.32
CA VAL A 76 -8.80 7.24 -2.92
C VAL A 76 -9.58 5.95 -2.67
N GLY A 77 -9.62 5.05 -3.66
CA GLY A 77 -10.15 3.70 -3.55
C GLY A 77 -11.66 3.58 -3.76
N ASN A 78 -12.36 4.63 -4.24
CA ASN A 78 -13.75 4.43 -4.68
C ASN A 78 -13.77 3.49 -5.87
N VAL A 79 -14.59 2.43 -5.79
CA VAL A 79 -14.75 1.46 -6.88
C VAL A 79 -15.60 2.08 -7.98
N LEU A 80 -15.02 2.23 -9.17
CA LEU A 80 -15.64 2.89 -10.33
C LEU A 80 -16.35 1.88 -11.23
N ALA A 81 -15.77 0.69 -11.35
CA ALA A 81 -16.34 -0.45 -12.05
C ALA A 81 -15.82 -1.76 -11.47
N VAL A 82 -16.66 -2.78 -11.44
CA VAL A 82 -16.28 -4.20 -11.39
C VAL A 82 -17.02 -4.86 -12.54
N TYR A 83 -16.28 -5.42 -13.48
CA TYR A 83 -16.84 -6.05 -14.67
C TYR A 83 -16.35 -7.49 -14.77
N ARG A 84 -17.26 -8.40 -15.05
CA ARG A 84 -16.98 -9.84 -15.17
C ARG A 84 -17.26 -10.30 -16.59
N LEU A 85 -16.26 -10.94 -17.20
CA LEU A 85 -16.34 -11.68 -18.44
C LEU A 85 -16.58 -13.16 -18.09
N GLY A 86 -17.63 -13.75 -18.64
CA GLY A 86 -17.95 -15.16 -18.41
C GLY A 86 -18.28 -15.51 -16.95
N THR A 87 -17.92 -16.72 -16.53
CA THR A 87 -18.13 -17.21 -15.16
C THR A 87 -17.07 -16.64 -14.22
N ALA A 88 -17.44 -16.39 -12.97
CA ALA A 88 -16.52 -15.88 -11.95
C ALA A 88 -15.34 -16.87 -11.74
N PRO A 89 -14.09 -16.43 -11.81
CA PRO A 89 -12.96 -17.23 -11.36
C PRO A 89 -13.11 -17.72 -9.91
N ALA A 90 -12.67 -18.94 -9.61
CA ALA A 90 -12.38 -19.32 -8.23
C ALA A 90 -11.05 -18.67 -7.82
N VAL A 91 -10.91 -18.34 -6.53
CA VAL A 91 -9.69 -17.69 -6.02
C VAL A 91 -9.13 -18.50 -4.85
N GLN A 92 -7.84 -18.83 -4.91
CA GLN A 92 -7.11 -19.48 -3.82
C GLN A 92 -6.03 -18.54 -3.29
N ILE A 93 -6.05 -18.30 -1.98
CA ILE A 93 -4.97 -17.55 -1.31
C ILE A 93 -3.83 -18.52 -1.03
N ARG A 94 -2.70 -18.37 -1.71
CA ARG A 94 -1.53 -19.24 -1.56
C ARG A 94 -0.24 -18.46 -1.74
N SER A 95 0.66 -18.57 -0.78
CA SER A 95 2.00 -17.99 -0.89
C SER A 95 2.92 -18.73 -1.87
N GLY A 96 2.62 -19.98 -2.21
CA GLY A 96 3.50 -20.84 -2.97
C GLY A 96 4.74 -21.34 -2.21
N LEU A 97 4.94 -20.89 -0.97
CA LEU A 97 6.09 -21.27 -0.15
C LEU A 97 6.03 -22.70 0.37
N PHE A 98 4.82 -23.27 0.45
CA PHE A 98 4.61 -24.61 1.03
C PHE A 98 3.72 -25.45 0.13
N ALA A 99 4.21 -26.63 -0.21
CA ALA A 99 3.44 -27.63 -0.95
C ALA A 99 2.31 -28.25 -0.08
N ASP A 100 2.41 -28.12 1.24
CA ASP A 100 1.49 -28.71 2.19
C ASP A 100 0.37 -27.72 2.58
N ALA A 101 -0.87 -28.13 2.33
CA ALA A 101 -2.09 -27.36 2.51
C ALA A 101 -2.56 -27.24 3.97
N THR A 102 -1.67 -27.32 4.95
CA THR A 102 -2.06 -27.02 6.33
C THR A 102 -2.43 -25.55 6.43
N VAL A 103 -3.73 -25.28 6.44
CA VAL A 103 -4.32 -23.94 6.58
C VAL A 103 -3.71 -23.22 7.77
N ARG A 104 -3.07 -22.06 7.50
CA ARG A 104 -2.47 -21.24 8.55
C ARG A 104 -2.67 -19.78 8.20
N GLY A 105 -3.36 -19.09 9.08
CA GLY A 105 -3.80 -17.74 8.80
C GLY A 105 -4.76 -17.73 7.62
N LEU A 106 -4.42 -16.98 6.56
CA LEU A 106 -5.18 -16.93 5.32
C LEU A 106 -4.61 -17.88 4.24
N ASP A 107 -3.38 -18.38 4.42
CA ASP A 107 -2.74 -19.27 3.44
C ASP A 107 -3.50 -20.59 3.34
N GLY A 108 -3.88 -20.98 2.14
CA GLY A 108 -4.73 -22.13 1.87
C GLY A 108 -6.23 -21.85 1.85
N SER A 109 -6.66 -20.62 2.19
CA SER A 109 -8.07 -20.22 2.06
C SER A 109 -8.49 -20.15 0.60
N ALA A 110 -9.76 -20.50 0.30
CA ALA A 110 -10.28 -20.48 -1.06
C ALA A 110 -11.69 -19.87 -1.11
N PHE A 111 -11.94 -19.16 -2.20
CA PHE A 111 -13.27 -18.67 -2.60
C PHE A 111 -13.72 -19.48 -3.82
N ALA A 112 -14.82 -20.20 -3.70
CA ALA A 112 -15.40 -20.92 -4.82
C ALA A 112 -15.85 -19.95 -5.93
N SER A 113 -15.95 -20.45 -7.16
CA SER A 113 -16.56 -19.71 -8.26
C SER A 113 -17.96 -19.21 -7.86
N GLY A 114 -18.24 -17.93 -8.11
CA GLY A 114 -19.48 -17.29 -7.66
C GLY A 114 -19.50 -16.82 -6.20
N GLY A 115 -18.51 -17.18 -5.39
CA GLY A 115 -18.37 -16.74 -3.99
C GLY A 115 -17.91 -15.31 -3.81
N GLY A 116 -17.67 -14.58 -4.89
CA GLY A 116 -17.29 -13.15 -4.87
C GLY A 116 -15.80 -12.90 -4.63
N GLY A 117 -14.99 -13.92 -4.39
CA GLY A 117 -13.55 -13.78 -4.14
C GLY A 117 -12.80 -13.14 -5.31
N ASP A 118 -13.23 -13.39 -6.54
CA ASP A 118 -12.71 -12.79 -7.76
C ASP A 118 -12.82 -11.25 -7.75
N ALA A 119 -13.99 -10.74 -7.39
CA ALA A 119 -14.23 -9.30 -7.30
C ALA A 119 -13.45 -8.66 -6.15
N LEU A 120 -13.36 -9.34 -5.00
CA LEU A 120 -12.59 -8.84 -3.86
C LEU A 120 -11.09 -8.78 -4.17
N ALA A 121 -10.55 -9.81 -4.80
CA ALA A 121 -9.16 -9.85 -5.22
C ALA A 121 -8.85 -8.77 -6.26
N ALA A 122 -9.71 -8.62 -7.29
CA ALA A 122 -9.56 -7.58 -8.30
C ALA A 122 -9.60 -6.16 -7.69
N ILE A 123 -10.54 -5.89 -6.76
CA ILE A 123 -10.60 -4.60 -6.04
C ILE A 123 -9.32 -4.40 -5.22
N SER A 124 -8.85 -5.42 -4.49
CA SER A 124 -7.64 -5.31 -3.66
C SER A 124 -6.40 -5.03 -4.51
N LYS A 125 -6.26 -5.66 -5.67
CA LYS A 125 -5.18 -5.36 -6.65
C LYS A 125 -5.27 -3.92 -7.15
N ALA A 126 -6.46 -3.46 -7.54
CA ALA A 126 -6.67 -2.10 -8.02
C ALA A 126 -6.35 -1.04 -6.94
N VAL A 127 -6.85 -1.25 -5.72
CA VAL A 127 -6.57 -0.38 -4.56
C VAL A 127 -5.06 -0.34 -4.27
N THR A 128 -4.37 -1.46 -4.34
CA THR A 128 -2.92 -1.54 -4.09
C THR A 128 -2.14 -0.68 -5.07
N GLY A 129 -2.42 -0.78 -6.38
CA GLY A 129 -1.81 0.07 -7.41
C GLY A 129 -2.03 1.55 -7.14
N ALA A 130 -3.27 1.95 -6.80
CA ALA A 130 -3.60 3.33 -6.49
C ALA A 130 -2.93 3.83 -5.20
N TYR A 131 -2.91 3.02 -4.14
CA TYR A 131 -2.52 3.44 -2.79
C TYR A 131 -1.03 3.47 -2.53
N LEU A 132 -0.27 2.55 -3.14
CA LEU A 132 1.19 2.51 -3.05
C LEU A 132 1.86 3.53 -3.99
N SER A 133 1.08 4.21 -4.84
CA SER A 133 1.59 5.13 -5.85
C SER A 133 1.28 6.60 -5.53
N SER A 134 2.07 7.49 -6.12
CA SER A 134 1.97 8.93 -5.99
C SER A 134 2.46 9.61 -7.27
N SER A 135 2.56 10.94 -7.29
CA SER A 135 3.15 11.65 -8.44
C SER A 135 4.67 11.45 -8.55
N GLY A 136 5.32 10.89 -7.52
CA GLY A 136 6.77 10.64 -7.49
C GLY A 136 7.17 9.17 -7.53
N ASN A 137 6.25 8.24 -7.40
CA ASN A 137 6.50 6.80 -7.48
C ASN A 137 5.30 6.05 -8.03
N ALA A 138 5.54 5.03 -8.83
CA ALA A 138 4.52 4.13 -9.36
C ALA A 138 4.87 2.70 -8.98
N PHE A 139 4.02 2.08 -8.15
CA PHE A 139 4.17 0.73 -7.65
C PHE A 139 2.99 -0.13 -8.09
N SER A 140 3.30 -1.25 -8.72
CA SER A 140 2.35 -2.31 -9.07
C SER A 140 2.19 -3.31 -7.92
N THR A 141 1.27 -4.27 -8.07
CA THR A 141 1.19 -5.40 -7.15
C THR A 141 2.40 -6.33 -7.27
N ARG A 142 3.08 -6.40 -8.42
CA ARG A 142 4.38 -7.08 -8.54
C ARG A 142 5.44 -6.39 -7.69
N THR A 143 5.48 -5.06 -7.66
CA THR A 143 6.35 -4.34 -6.73
C THR A 143 6.03 -4.71 -5.29
N ALA A 144 4.73 -4.75 -4.93
CA ALA A 144 4.30 -5.17 -3.60
C ALA A 144 4.74 -6.61 -3.29
N SER A 145 4.57 -7.56 -4.23
CA SER A 145 5.04 -8.94 -4.09
C SER A 145 6.52 -9.00 -3.71
N PHE A 146 7.33 -8.16 -4.34
CA PHE A 146 8.76 -8.12 -4.15
C PHE A 146 9.18 -7.60 -2.76
N ILE A 147 8.43 -6.66 -2.18
CA ILE A 147 8.81 -5.94 -0.95
C ILE A 147 8.11 -6.38 0.34
N VAL A 148 7.22 -7.40 0.28
CA VAL A 148 6.48 -7.89 1.47
C VAL A 148 6.94 -9.27 1.95
N GLN A 149 7.99 -9.83 1.38
CA GLN A 149 8.42 -11.20 1.67
C GLN A 149 9.32 -11.28 2.90
N ASN A 150 9.53 -12.51 3.37
CA ASN A 150 10.41 -12.79 4.50
C ASN A 150 11.89 -12.52 4.20
N HIS A 151 12.26 -12.48 2.93
CA HIS A 151 13.58 -12.09 2.45
C HIS A 151 13.44 -11.02 1.35
N PHE A 152 14.40 -10.11 1.29
CA PHE A 152 14.47 -9.07 0.28
C PHE A 152 15.91 -8.98 -0.28
N PRO A 153 16.17 -9.39 -1.51
CA PRO A 153 15.23 -9.95 -2.51
C PRO A 153 14.58 -11.27 -2.09
N PRO A 154 13.46 -11.64 -2.74
CA PRO A 154 12.78 -12.91 -2.46
C PRO A 154 13.70 -14.12 -2.52
N LEU A 155 13.52 -15.11 -1.63
CA LEU A 155 14.24 -16.39 -1.54
C LEU A 155 15.76 -16.29 -1.36
N ILE A 156 16.34 -15.12 -1.18
CA ILE A 156 17.77 -14.98 -0.90
C ILE A 156 18.02 -15.30 0.57
N ARG A 157 18.68 -16.44 0.81
CA ARG A 157 19.00 -16.90 2.18
C ARG A 157 19.82 -15.86 2.93
N ASN A 158 19.57 -15.75 4.22
CA ASN A 158 20.23 -14.80 5.13
C ASN A 158 20.07 -13.33 4.68
N ALA A 159 19.00 -13.01 3.96
CA ALA A 159 18.60 -11.64 3.68
C ALA A 159 17.49 -11.19 4.65
N PRO A 160 17.50 -9.93 5.09
CA PRO A 160 16.44 -9.41 5.97
C PRO A 160 15.09 -9.40 5.28
N GLY A 161 14.02 -9.28 6.05
CA GLY A 161 12.65 -9.17 5.55
C GLY A 161 12.43 -7.93 4.71
N GLY A 162 11.44 -8.02 3.82
CA GLY A 162 11.07 -6.93 2.92
C GLY A 162 10.69 -5.65 3.66
N PRO A 163 10.93 -4.46 3.08
CA PRO A 163 10.72 -3.19 3.75
C PRO A 163 9.26 -2.92 4.14
N LEU A 164 8.29 -3.52 3.45
CA LEU A 164 6.86 -3.39 3.75
C LEU A 164 6.22 -4.71 4.22
N PHE A 165 7.02 -5.63 4.80
CA PHE A 165 6.52 -6.85 5.42
C PHE A 165 5.36 -6.56 6.38
N GLY A 166 4.19 -7.12 6.08
CA GLY A 166 2.96 -6.91 6.88
C GLY A 166 2.06 -5.77 6.38
N VAL A 167 2.43 -5.01 5.35
CA VAL A 167 1.57 -3.95 4.80
C VAL A 167 0.25 -4.48 4.24
N GLN A 168 0.19 -5.75 3.86
CA GLN A 168 -1.01 -6.43 3.35
C GLN A 168 -2.20 -6.31 4.31
N PHE A 169 -1.94 -6.25 5.62
CA PHE A 169 -2.97 -6.20 6.65
C PHE A 169 -3.32 -4.76 7.07
N SER A 170 -3.27 -3.84 6.13
CA SER A 170 -3.76 -2.47 6.26
C SER A 170 -4.91 -2.20 5.30
N GLN A 171 -5.55 -1.05 5.44
CA GLN A 171 -6.70 -0.62 4.64
C GLN A 171 -7.92 -1.55 4.77
N LEU A 172 -8.00 -2.31 5.84
CA LEU A 172 -9.07 -3.29 6.04
C LEU A 172 -10.39 -2.62 6.40
N GLN A 173 -11.48 -3.33 6.13
CA GLN A 173 -12.80 -2.96 6.63
C GLN A 173 -12.79 -2.85 8.16
N CYS A 174 -13.79 -2.14 8.69
CA CYS A 174 -13.95 -1.95 10.14
C CYS A 174 -12.88 -1.11 10.82
N GLY A 175 -11.95 -0.53 10.09
CA GLY A 175 -11.06 0.51 10.61
C GLY A 175 -11.83 1.82 10.82
N ASP A 176 -11.49 2.59 11.83
CA ASP A 176 -12.14 3.87 12.16
C ASP A 176 -11.80 5.02 11.18
N LEU A 177 -10.87 4.80 10.26
CA LEU A 177 -10.68 5.70 9.11
C LEU A 177 -11.74 5.51 8.01
N VAL A 178 -12.30 4.31 7.89
CA VAL A 178 -13.21 3.91 6.81
C VAL A 178 -14.65 3.73 7.29
N ASN A 179 -14.84 3.51 8.58
CA ASN A 179 -16.14 3.30 9.21
C ASN A 179 -16.40 4.29 10.34
N THR A 180 -17.66 4.61 10.58
CA THR A 180 -18.08 5.32 11.79
C THR A 180 -18.00 4.41 13.02
N ALA A 181 -18.12 4.99 14.21
CA ALA A 181 -18.18 4.25 15.46
C ALA A 181 -19.29 3.17 15.47
N ASN A 182 -20.33 3.34 14.67
CA ASN A 182 -21.44 2.40 14.54
C ASN A 182 -21.27 1.39 13.39
N GLY A 183 -20.09 1.31 12.79
CA GLY A 183 -19.79 0.39 11.70
C GLY A 183 -20.25 0.82 10.31
N ALA A 184 -20.95 1.95 10.17
CA ALA A 184 -21.35 2.45 8.87
C ALA A 184 -20.14 3.01 8.09
N ALA A 185 -20.10 2.77 6.76
CA ALA A 185 -19.04 3.30 5.92
C ALA A 185 -19.06 4.83 5.90
N VAL A 186 -17.88 5.45 6.03
CA VAL A 186 -17.73 6.92 6.03
C VAL A 186 -18.09 7.54 4.68
N GLY A 187 -18.04 6.79 3.60
CA GLY A 187 -18.44 7.24 2.27
C GLY A 187 -17.39 7.98 1.46
N VAL A 188 -16.28 8.40 2.09
CA VAL A 188 -15.15 9.12 1.46
C VAL A 188 -13.82 8.45 1.80
N GLY A 189 -12.77 8.75 1.02
CA GLY A 189 -11.46 8.15 1.18
C GLY A 189 -10.77 8.42 2.52
N PRO A 190 -9.74 7.61 2.88
CA PRO A 190 -9.34 6.41 2.14
C PRO A 190 -10.39 5.29 2.27
N ARG A 191 -10.70 4.63 1.14
CA ARG A 191 -11.64 3.51 1.12
C ARG A 191 -10.94 2.21 1.54
N PRO A 192 -11.69 1.22 2.07
CA PRO A 192 -11.11 -0.06 2.44
C PRO A 192 -10.71 -0.89 1.21
N SER A 193 -9.69 -1.72 1.40
CA SER A 193 -9.35 -2.82 0.50
C SER A 193 -9.90 -4.12 1.08
N PRO A 194 -10.72 -4.90 0.36
CA PRO A 194 -11.43 -6.02 0.95
C PRO A 194 -10.52 -7.13 1.48
N LEU A 195 -9.43 -7.44 0.79
CA LEU A 195 -8.44 -8.44 1.21
C LEU A 195 -7.14 -7.79 1.73
N GLY A 196 -7.17 -6.49 2.06
CA GLY A 196 -5.98 -5.73 2.35
C GLY A 196 -5.22 -5.33 1.08
N LEU A 197 -3.96 -4.89 1.22
CA LEU A 197 -3.11 -4.58 0.08
C LEU A 197 -2.59 -5.87 -0.55
N SER A 198 -2.72 -5.97 -1.87
CA SER A 198 -2.36 -7.16 -2.62
C SER A 198 -0.88 -7.21 -2.95
N ALA A 199 -0.30 -8.41 -2.82
CA ALA A 199 1.03 -8.74 -3.32
C ALA A 199 0.97 -9.67 -4.53
N ASP A 200 -0.21 -9.94 -5.05
CA ASP A 200 -0.46 -10.80 -6.20
C ASP A 200 -0.37 -9.97 -7.50
N PRO A 201 0.46 -10.34 -8.50
CA PRO A 201 0.55 -9.64 -9.78
C PRO A 201 -0.81 -9.46 -10.45
N GLY A 202 -0.95 -8.41 -11.28
CA GLY A 202 -2.20 -8.07 -11.97
C GLY A 202 -2.88 -6.78 -11.47
N GLY A 203 -2.19 -5.98 -10.65
CA GLY A 203 -2.63 -4.65 -10.25
C GLY A 203 -1.67 -3.55 -10.66
N PHE A 204 -2.17 -2.46 -11.27
CA PHE A 204 -1.38 -1.32 -11.70
C PHE A 204 -2.01 0.01 -11.31
N PRO A 205 -1.20 1.03 -11.00
CA PRO A 205 -1.68 2.41 -10.89
C PRO A 205 -2.05 2.96 -12.26
N LEU A 206 -3.05 3.84 -12.28
CA LEU A 206 -3.48 4.58 -13.45
C LEU A 206 -3.10 6.06 -13.31
N TYR A 207 -2.53 6.62 -14.36
CA TYR A 207 -2.03 7.99 -14.37
C TYR A 207 -2.67 8.81 -15.49
N LYS A 208 -2.82 10.10 -15.22
CA LYS A 208 -3.27 11.09 -16.18
C LYS A 208 -2.40 12.35 -16.01
N ASN A 209 -1.72 12.75 -17.06
CA ASN A 209 -0.80 13.90 -17.04
C ASN A 209 0.25 13.83 -15.89
N GLY A 210 0.78 12.66 -15.60
CA GLY A 210 1.79 12.44 -14.55
C GLY A 210 1.23 12.38 -13.13
N VAL A 211 -0.09 12.49 -12.95
CA VAL A 211 -0.77 12.39 -11.65
C VAL A 211 -1.46 11.04 -11.54
N VAL A 212 -1.30 10.35 -10.42
CA VAL A 212 -2.04 9.11 -10.16
C VAL A 212 -3.53 9.44 -9.97
N VAL A 213 -4.38 8.79 -10.78
CA VAL A 213 -5.83 9.02 -10.78
C VAL A 213 -6.62 7.79 -10.34
N GLY A 214 -5.98 6.65 -10.19
CA GLY A 214 -6.64 5.42 -9.77
C GLY A 214 -5.75 4.20 -9.89
N GLY A 215 -6.39 3.04 -9.96
CA GLY A 215 -5.77 1.76 -10.19
C GLY A 215 -6.69 0.77 -10.89
N ILE A 216 -6.09 -0.22 -11.53
CA ILE A 216 -6.75 -1.37 -12.16
C ILE A 216 -6.27 -2.65 -11.48
N GLY A 217 -7.16 -3.63 -11.34
CA GLY A 217 -6.83 -4.97 -10.87
C GLY A 217 -7.59 -6.04 -11.63
N VAL A 218 -6.92 -7.13 -11.95
CA VAL A 218 -7.44 -8.23 -12.77
C VAL A 218 -7.29 -9.55 -12.05
N VAL A 219 -8.30 -10.40 -12.20
CA VAL A 219 -8.31 -11.82 -11.83
C VAL A 219 -8.81 -12.59 -13.04
N ALA A 220 -8.08 -13.59 -13.51
CA ALA A 220 -8.39 -14.29 -14.76
C ALA A 220 -8.17 -15.80 -14.66
N GLY A 221 -8.84 -16.55 -15.57
CA GLY A 221 -8.79 -17.99 -15.62
C GLY A 221 -9.90 -18.68 -14.85
N VAL A 222 -9.94 -20.01 -14.87
CA VAL A 222 -10.94 -20.82 -14.15
C VAL A 222 -10.68 -20.77 -12.64
N THR A 223 -9.40 -20.81 -12.26
CA THR A 223 -8.91 -20.65 -10.89
C THR A 223 -7.72 -19.71 -10.92
N SER A 224 -7.78 -18.67 -10.10
CA SER A 224 -6.69 -17.73 -9.88
C SER A 224 -6.04 -18.02 -8.53
N THR A 225 -4.72 -17.88 -8.48
CA THR A 225 -3.96 -17.91 -7.23
C THR A 225 -3.70 -16.48 -6.79
N TYR A 226 -4.34 -16.07 -5.68
CA TYR A 226 -4.04 -14.79 -5.02
C TYR A 226 -2.82 -15.01 -4.12
N GLY A 227 -1.64 -14.68 -4.65
CA GLY A 227 -0.38 -15.10 -4.04
C GLY A 227 0.76 -14.11 -4.20
N LEU A 228 1.96 -14.63 -4.12
CA LEU A 228 3.20 -13.88 -4.28
C LEU A 228 3.94 -14.39 -5.51
N ASP A 229 4.62 -13.49 -6.19
CA ASP A 229 5.72 -13.87 -7.05
C ASP A 229 6.97 -14.14 -6.20
N LEU A 230 7.43 -15.39 -6.23
CA LEU A 230 8.61 -15.85 -5.50
C LEU A 230 9.86 -15.96 -6.36
N ASN A 231 9.88 -15.33 -7.53
CA ASN A 231 11.04 -15.40 -8.41
C ASN A 231 12.26 -14.70 -7.78
N PRO A 232 13.30 -15.42 -7.40
CA PRO A 232 14.49 -14.86 -6.75
C PRO A 232 15.44 -14.15 -7.73
N ASP A 233 15.37 -14.50 -9.01
CA ASP A 233 16.22 -13.89 -10.03
C ASP A 233 15.59 -12.62 -10.61
N PRO A 234 16.14 -11.42 -10.31
CA PRO A 234 15.60 -10.18 -10.84
C PRO A 234 15.71 -10.05 -12.37
N LYS A 235 16.44 -10.93 -13.02
CA LYS A 235 16.57 -10.98 -14.50
C LYS A 235 15.62 -11.99 -15.14
N SER A 236 15.09 -12.93 -14.38
CA SER A 236 14.09 -13.88 -14.86
C SER A 236 12.72 -13.20 -14.82
N LEU A 237 12.03 -13.25 -15.96
CA LEU A 237 10.69 -12.70 -16.08
C LEU A 237 9.67 -13.83 -15.90
N ASP A 238 8.78 -13.67 -14.94
CA ASP A 238 7.65 -14.56 -14.72
C ASP A 238 6.45 -14.07 -15.51
N PHE A 239 6.00 -14.90 -16.44
CA PHE A 239 4.79 -14.58 -17.19
C PHE A 239 3.55 -14.76 -16.32
N ASP A 240 2.91 -13.67 -16.01
CA ASP A 240 1.61 -13.64 -15.35
C ASP A 240 0.55 -13.09 -16.31
N ILE A 241 -0.55 -13.84 -16.48
CA ILE A 241 -1.60 -13.49 -17.43
C ILE A 241 -2.44 -12.31 -16.94
N GLU A 242 -2.68 -12.24 -15.63
CA GLU A 242 -3.44 -11.17 -15.01
C GLU A 242 -2.66 -9.85 -15.07
N GLU A 243 -1.35 -9.92 -14.84
CA GLU A 243 -0.44 -8.78 -15.00
C GLU A 243 -0.42 -8.29 -16.44
N THR A 244 -0.33 -9.19 -17.42
CA THR A 244 -0.33 -8.83 -18.85
C THR A 244 -1.64 -8.17 -19.25
N ILE A 245 -2.78 -8.70 -18.81
CA ILE A 245 -4.10 -8.11 -19.07
C ILE A 245 -4.20 -6.71 -18.44
N ALA A 246 -3.87 -6.59 -17.15
CA ALA A 246 -4.00 -5.33 -16.41
C ALA A 246 -3.10 -4.23 -17.00
N GLN A 247 -1.86 -4.58 -17.35
CA GLN A 247 -0.92 -3.63 -17.93
C GLN A 247 -1.35 -3.22 -19.34
N SER A 248 -1.80 -4.16 -20.18
CA SER A 248 -2.34 -3.85 -21.50
C SER A 248 -3.59 -2.96 -21.40
N ALA A 249 -4.47 -3.23 -20.45
CA ALA A 249 -5.66 -2.43 -20.20
C ALA A 249 -5.37 -1.01 -19.69
N SER A 250 -4.19 -0.79 -19.12
CA SER A 250 -3.76 0.53 -18.63
C SER A 250 -3.22 1.46 -19.72
N ILE A 251 -3.10 0.99 -20.98
CA ILE A 251 -2.61 1.81 -22.09
C ILE A 251 -3.46 3.07 -22.24
N GLY A 252 -2.80 4.22 -22.36
CA GLY A 252 -3.41 5.55 -22.31
C GLY A 252 -3.36 6.19 -20.90
N PHE A 253 -3.27 5.37 -19.86
CA PHE A 253 -3.19 5.79 -18.46
C PHE A 253 -1.99 5.16 -17.72
N VAL A 254 -0.96 4.80 -18.44
CA VAL A 254 0.25 4.17 -17.88
C VAL A 254 1.03 5.13 -16.99
N ALA A 255 1.71 4.58 -16.00
CA ALA A 255 2.63 5.34 -15.16
C ALA A 255 3.80 5.90 -15.98
N PRO A 256 4.22 7.16 -15.75
CA PRO A 256 5.45 7.69 -16.34
C PRO A 256 6.65 6.79 -16.02
N THR A 257 7.42 6.43 -17.04
CA THR A 257 8.56 5.50 -16.88
C THR A 257 9.58 5.99 -15.86
N SER A 258 9.74 7.32 -15.74
CA SER A 258 10.72 7.94 -14.84
C SER A 258 10.45 7.71 -13.35
N ILE A 259 9.21 7.38 -12.98
CA ILE A 259 8.79 7.18 -11.59
C ILE A 259 8.40 5.74 -11.27
N ARG A 260 8.50 4.82 -12.22
CA ARG A 260 8.17 3.40 -12.03
C ARG A 260 9.14 2.77 -11.03
N ALA A 261 8.69 1.71 -10.36
CA ALA A 261 9.46 0.97 -9.37
C ALA A 261 10.82 0.49 -9.91
N ASP A 262 10.91 0.10 -11.17
CA ASP A 262 12.14 -0.32 -11.84
C ASP A 262 13.17 0.83 -12.06
N ARG A 263 12.86 2.04 -11.62
CA ARG A 263 13.77 3.20 -11.54
C ARG A 263 14.12 3.58 -10.11
N ILE A 264 13.64 2.82 -9.13
CA ILE A 264 13.78 3.10 -7.70
C ILE A 264 14.62 1.99 -7.08
N THR A 265 15.64 2.39 -6.31
CA THR A 265 16.49 1.47 -5.55
C THR A 265 16.27 1.68 -4.06
N ALA A 266 15.86 0.62 -3.37
CA ALA A 266 15.68 0.60 -1.93
C ALA A 266 16.57 -0.47 -1.30
N GLY A 267 17.32 -0.12 -0.25
CA GLY A 267 18.25 -1.08 0.38
C GLY A 267 19.34 -1.61 -0.56
N GLY A 268 19.73 -0.84 -1.59
CA GLY A 268 20.71 -1.28 -2.60
C GLY A 268 20.14 -2.16 -3.71
N ILE A 269 18.82 -2.38 -3.75
CA ILE A 269 18.14 -3.28 -4.68
C ILE A 269 17.16 -2.49 -5.51
N THR A 270 17.24 -2.61 -6.85
CA THR A 270 16.26 -2.01 -7.77
C THR A 270 14.96 -2.83 -7.70
N LEU A 271 13.85 -2.13 -7.51
CA LEU A 271 12.54 -2.77 -7.38
C LEU A 271 12.03 -3.30 -8.74
N ARG A 272 11.06 -4.18 -8.70
CA ARG A 272 10.36 -4.69 -9.89
C ARG A 272 9.06 -3.93 -10.09
N TYR A 273 8.74 -3.59 -11.32
CA TYR A 273 7.46 -2.96 -11.67
C TYR A 273 6.54 -3.93 -12.41
N SER A 274 7.03 -4.62 -13.42
CA SER A 274 6.29 -5.59 -14.22
C SER A 274 7.23 -6.58 -14.88
N ASP A 275 6.77 -7.80 -15.05
CA ASP A 275 7.42 -8.83 -15.87
C ASP A 275 6.77 -8.96 -17.24
N SER A 276 5.73 -8.19 -17.50
CA SER A 276 4.96 -8.24 -18.76
C SER A 276 5.29 -7.14 -19.75
N ASP A 277 6.28 -6.26 -19.50
CA ASP A 277 6.61 -5.12 -20.37
C ASP A 277 6.85 -5.50 -21.84
N ASN A 278 7.45 -6.66 -22.10
CA ASN A 278 7.73 -7.16 -23.44
C ASN A 278 6.54 -7.92 -24.07
N ARG A 279 5.45 -8.08 -23.35
CA ARG A 279 4.26 -8.84 -23.73
C ARG A 279 2.99 -8.01 -23.75
N ILE A 280 3.13 -6.70 -23.53
CA ILE A 280 2.01 -5.77 -23.65
C ILE A 280 1.42 -5.91 -25.03
N LEU A 281 0.12 -6.15 -25.08
CA LEU A 281 -0.63 -6.26 -26.31
C LEU A 281 -0.76 -4.86 -26.92
N GLY A 282 0.25 -4.47 -27.68
CA GLY A 282 0.24 -3.21 -28.43
C GLY A 282 -0.98 -3.12 -29.35
N SER A 283 -1.53 -1.93 -29.52
CA SER A 283 -2.64 -1.67 -30.45
C SER A 283 -3.87 -2.53 -30.16
N LEU A 284 -4.42 -2.40 -28.94
CA LEU A 284 -5.76 -2.94 -28.67
C LEU A 284 -6.76 -2.22 -29.59
N ALA A 285 -7.55 -3.01 -30.33
CA ALA A 285 -8.47 -2.51 -31.36
C ALA A 285 -9.75 -1.91 -30.75
N SER A 286 -9.72 -1.37 -29.56
CA SER A 286 -10.88 -0.72 -29.02
C SER A 286 -11.10 0.61 -29.77
N SER A 287 -11.98 0.58 -30.76
CA SER A 287 -12.75 1.77 -31.03
C SER A 287 -13.33 2.18 -29.68
N ILE A 288 -13.05 3.41 -29.23
CA ILE A 288 -13.56 3.95 -27.98
C ILE A 288 -15.08 3.89 -28.08
N SER A 289 -15.65 2.73 -27.69
CA SER A 289 -17.09 2.63 -27.52
C SER A 289 -17.41 3.24 -26.17
N PRO A 290 -18.27 4.24 -26.08
CA PRO A 290 -18.75 4.75 -24.80
C PRO A 290 -19.60 3.72 -24.05
N ALA A 291 -19.90 2.58 -24.68
CA ALA A 291 -20.65 1.48 -24.10
C ALA A 291 -19.73 0.35 -23.65
N LEU A 292 -20.04 -0.22 -22.51
CA LEU A 292 -19.44 -1.48 -22.08
C LEU A 292 -19.71 -2.59 -23.09
N ARG A 293 -18.79 -3.50 -23.24
CA ARG A 293 -18.97 -4.72 -24.04
C ARG A 293 -20.15 -5.55 -23.50
N SER A 294 -20.80 -6.28 -24.42
CA SER A 294 -21.97 -7.10 -24.11
C SER A 294 -21.64 -8.55 -23.76
N ASP A 295 -20.36 -8.95 -23.81
CA ASP A 295 -19.88 -10.31 -23.54
C ASP A 295 -19.62 -10.57 -22.03
N GLY A 296 -19.94 -9.64 -21.17
CA GLY A 296 -19.92 -9.71 -19.73
C GLY A 296 -20.88 -8.70 -19.10
N ALA A 297 -20.73 -8.47 -17.80
CA ALA A 297 -21.60 -7.56 -17.07
C ALA A 297 -20.91 -6.88 -15.88
N LEU A 298 -21.42 -5.69 -15.52
CA LEU A 298 -21.10 -5.06 -14.24
C LEU A 298 -21.57 -5.98 -13.11
N THR A 299 -20.71 -6.17 -12.12
CA THR A 299 -20.96 -7.11 -11.02
C THR A 299 -21.04 -6.34 -9.70
N PRO A 300 -22.18 -6.41 -8.98
CA PRO A 300 -22.28 -5.79 -7.67
C PRO A 300 -21.36 -6.47 -6.66
N VAL A 301 -20.76 -5.67 -5.78
CA VAL A 301 -19.93 -6.15 -4.66
C VAL A 301 -20.39 -5.44 -3.40
N THR A 302 -20.90 -6.21 -2.44
CA THR A 302 -21.46 -5.68 -1.19
C THR A 302 -20.47 -4.73 -0.51
N ASN A 303 -20.93 -3.56 -0.11
CA ASN A 303 -20.17 -2.47 0.51
C ASN A 303 -19.15 -1.75 -0.39
N PHE A 304 -18.92 -2.19 -1.63
CA PHE A 304 -17.94 -1.61 -2.53
C PHE A 304 -18.55 -1.02 -3.80
N PHE A 305 -19.38 -1.78 -4.48
CA PHE A 305 -19.92 -1.37 -5.79
C PHE A 305 -21.35 -1.87 -6.00
N SER A 306 -22.24 -0.97 -6.41
CA SER A 306 -23.67 -1.31 -6.61
C SER A 306 -23.95 -2.15 -7.86
N GLY A 307 -23.01 -2.18 -8.82
CA GLY A 307 -23.21 -2.87 -10.11
C GLY A 307 -24.12 -2.15 -11.10
N SER A 308 -24.70 -1.00 -10.75
CA SER A 308 -25.74 -0.34 -11.58
C SER A 308 -25.18 0.42 -12.78
N ALA A 309 -24.01 1.06 -12.64
CA ALA A 309 -23.37 1.85 -13.69
C ALA A 309 -21.88 2.07 -13.39
N VAL A 310 -21.10 2.30 -14.42
CA VAL A 310 -19.74 2.83 -14.33
C VAL A 310 -19.79 4.23 -13.70
N ARG A 311 -18.85 4.51 -12.79
CA ARG A 311 -18.80 5.77 -12.04
C ARG A 311 -17.56 6.57 -12.41
N PRO A 312 -17.62 7.90 -12.41
CA PRO A 312 -16.42 8.73 -12.51
C PRO A 312 -15.67 8.73 -11.16
N GLY A 313 -14.35 8.87 -11.24
CA GLY A 313 -13.49 9.05 -10.07
C GLY A 313 -13.63 10.45 -9.46
N LYS A 314 -13.07 10.61 -8.26
CA LYS A 314 -13.00 11.90 -7.55
C LYS A 314 -11.62 12.53 -7.77
N ILE A 315 -11.58 13.85 -7.85
CA ILE A 315 -10.32 14.60 -7.88
C ILE A 315 -9.76 14.62 -6.45
N TYR A 316 -8.52 14.12 -6.29
CA TYR A 316 -7.85 14.14 -5.00
C TYR A 316 -7.58 15.60 -4.57
N GLY A 317 -7.93 15.90 -3.34
CA GLY A 317 -7.83 17.26 -2.78
C GLY A 317 -9.09 18.11 -2.92
N GLU A 318 -10.14 17.57 -3.55
CA GLU A 318 -11.45 18.23 -3.68
C GLU A 318 -12.53 17.50 -2.86
N ALA A 319 -13.68 18.16 -2.69
CA ALA A 319 -14.83 17.58 -2.03
C ALA A 319 -15.22 16.21 -2.62
N GLY A 320 -15.59 15.28 -1.77
CA GLY A 320 -15.90 13.89 -2.15
C GLY A 320 -14.69 12.96 -2.28
N SER A 321 -13.45 13.49 -2.33
CA SER A 321 -12.25 12.63 -2.20
C SER A 321 -11.96 12.24 -0.74
N GLY A 322 -12.47 13.00 0.22
CA GLY A 322 -12.17 12.83 1.65
C GLY A 322 -10.81 13.40 2.06
N PHE A 323 -10.17 14.16 1.18
CA PHE A 323 -8.92 14.88 1.43
C PHE A 323 -9.01 16.30 0.88
N SER A 324 -8.40 17.26 1.59
CA SER A 324 -8.22 18.62 1.09
C SER A 324 -6.95 19.25 1.65
N SER A 325 -6.49 20.33 1.04
CA SER A 325 -5.54 21.22 1.72
C SER A 325 -6.18 21.73 3.02
N ASP A 326 -5.33 21.94 4.04
CA ASP A 326 -5.84 22.42 5.32
C ASP A 326 -6.44 23.82 5.20
N PHE A 327 -7.74 23.92 5.44
CA PHE A 327 -8.51 25.17 5.51
C PHE A 327 -8.74 25.65 6.95
N THR A 328 -8.34 24.86 7.95
CA THR A 328 -8.56 25.15 9.37
C THR A 328 -7.45 25.98 9.98
N GLY A 329 -6.30 26.06 9.31
CA GLY A 329 -5.08 26.70 9.81
C GLY A 329 -4.35 25.92 10.91
N GLY A 330 -4.81 24.70 11.22
CA GLY A 330 -4.17 23.81 12.20
C GLY A 330 -2.86 23.21 11.67
N PHE A 331 -2.80 23.00 10.35
CA PHE A 331 -1.70 22.35 9.66
C PHE A 331 -1.34 23.08 8.35
N PRO A 332 -0.82 24.33 8.41
CA PRO A 332 -0.62 25.16 7.23
C PRO A 332 0.21 24.50 6.13
N GLY A 333 -0.29 24.53 4.89
CA GLY A 333 0.37 23.94 3.72
C GLY A 333 0.44 22.41 3.72
N LEU A 334 -0.39 21.75 4.52
CA LEU A 334 -0.55 20.30 4.59
C LEU A 334 -1.94 19.90 4.11
N PHE A 335 -2.16 18.60 3.99
CA PHE A 335 -3.45 18.00 3.67
C PHE A 335 -4.06 17.35 4.92
N ILE A 336 -5.38 17.41 5.00
CA ILE A 336 -6.19 16.84 6.07
C ILE A 336 -7.26 15.91 5.50
N LEU A 337 -7.80 15.04 6.35
CA LEU A 337 -8.96 14.23 6.01
C LEU A 337 -10.24 15.01 6.27
N THR A 338 -11.16 14.97 5.31
CA THR A 338 -12.43 15.69 5.36
C THR A 338 -13.63 14.75 5.23
N ASP A 339 -14.81 15.26 5.55
CA ASP A 339 -16.08 14.64 5.22
C ASP A 339 -16.38 14.71 3.70
N ASN A 340 -17.52 14.17 3.29
CA ASN A 340 -17.92 14.14 1.88
C ASN A 340 -18.19 15.54 1.29
N SER A 341 -18.50 16.53 2.13
CA SER A 341 -18.69 17.92 1.69
C SER A 341 -17.36 18.66 1.49
N GLY A 342 -16.25 18.14 2.04
CA GLY A 342 -14.95 18.79 2.03
C GLY A 342 -14.85 19.97 3.00
N THR A 343 -15.85 20.20 3.85
CA THR A 343 -15.94 21.37 4.74
C THR A 343 -15.65 21.07 6.20
N THR A 344 -15.67 19.79 6.60
CA THR A 344 -15.42 19.36 7.98
C THR A 344 -14.15 18.51 8.05
N GLN A 345 -13.20 18.92 8.88
CA GLN A 345 -12.02 18.10 9.17
C GLN A 345 -12.42 16.92 10.08
N ARG A 346 -12.12 15.70 9.65
CA ARG A 346 -12.50 14.48 10.39
C ARG A 346 -11.65 14.23 11.64
N PHE A 347 -10.37 14.54 11.59
CA PHE A 347 -9.39 14.26 12.66
C PHE A 347 -8.58 15.53 13.00
N PRO A 348 -9.23 16.57 13.55
CA PRO A 348 -8.53 17.75 14.02
C PRO A 348 -7.65 17.41 15.23
N ALA A 349 -6.64 18.23 15.50
CA ALA A 349 -5.86 18.08 16.72
C ALA A 349 -6.76 18.21 17.95
N SER A 350 -6.83 17.17 18.77
CA SER A 350 -7.68 17.06 19.96
C SER A 350 -6.89 16.61 21.18
N ALA A 351 -7.43 16.85 22.37
CA ALA A 351 -6.82 16.37 23.60
C ALA A 351 -7.08 14.87 23.78
N GLY A 352 -6.08 14.16 24.32
CA GLY A 352 -6.18 12.74 24.67
C GLY A 352 -6.87 12.48 25.99
N GLY A 353 -7.07 11.19 26.32
CA GLY A 353 -7.46 10.77 27.65
C GLY A 353 -6.39 11.06 28.71
N THR A 354 -6.80 11.11 29.97
CA THR A 354 -5.89 11.29 31.13
C THR A 354 -5.38 9.93 31.61
N PHE A 355 -4.06 9.78 31.68
CA PHE A 355 -3.37 8.57 32.13
C PHE A 355 -2.41 8.93 33.26
N SER A 356 -2.62 8.38 34.45
CA SER A 356 -1.82 8.70 35.65
C SER A 356 -1.61 10.22 35.86
N GLY A 357 -2.67 10.99 35.65
CA GLY A 357 -2.65 12.45 35.80
C GLY A 357 -2.01 13.23 34.64
N GLN A 358 -1.58 12.56 33.59
CA GLN A 358 -1.01 13.17 32.38
C GLN A 358 -1.90 12.97 31.17
N GLN A 359 -1.94 13.96 30.26
CA GLN A 359 -2.63 13.88 28.97
C GLN A 359 -1.90 14.71 27.92
N LEU A 360 -2.08 14.38 26.66
CA LEU A 360 -1.72 15.26 25.55
C LEU A 360 -2.82 16.31 25.35
N LEU A 361 -2.43 17.57 25.32
CA LEU A 361 -3.34 18.66 24.99
C LEU A 361 -3.47 18.82 23.47
N SER A 362 -4.58 19.36 23.00
CA SER A 362 -4.80 19.62 21.56
C SER A 362 -3.66 20.45 20.92
N ALA A 363 -3.15 21.47 21.61
CA ALA A 363 -2.02 22.26 21.14
C ALA A 363 -0.72 21.43 21.04
N GLU A 364 -0.49 20.52 21.97
CA GLU A 364 0.68 19.63 21.97
C GLU A 364 0.59 18.63 20.80
N VAL A 365 -0.59 18.05 20.55
CA VAL A 365 -0.83 17.17 19.39
C VAL A 365 -0.55 17.89 18.07
N ARG A 366 -1.05 19.13 17.93
CA ARG A 366 -0.78 19.97 16.76
C ARG A 366 0.72 20.22 16.57
N THR A 367 1.42 20.54 17.65
CA THR A 367 2.86 20.80 17.62
C THR A 367 3.64 19.55 17.24
N LEU A 368 3.29 18.37 17.77
CA LEU A 368 3.92 17.09 17.43
C LEU A 368 3.79 16.77 15.94
N ILE A 369 2.59 16.87 15.38
CA ILE A 369 2.32 16.60 13.97
C ILE A 369 3.09 17.60 13.07
N ASN A 370 3.03 18.90 13.37
CA ASN A 370 3.74 19.92 12.62
C ASN A 370 5.27 19.73 12.69
N SER A 371 5.80 19.38 13.87
CA SER A 371 7.24 19.09 14.05
C SER A 371 7.68 17.91 13.19
N ALA A 372 6.93 16.79 13.20
CA ALA A 372 7.23 15.61 12.39
C ALA A 372 7.16 15.93 10.88
N LEU A 373 6.13 16.65 10.43
CA LEU A 373 5.99 17.02 9.03
C LEU A 373 7.01 18.09 8.59
N THR A 374 7.52 18.90 9.51
CA THR A 374 8.66 19.78 9.25
C THR A 374 9.94 18.97 9.00
N VAL A 375 10.18 17.91 9.77
CA VAL A 375 11.29 16.97 9.51
C VAL A 375 11.12 16.32 8.13
N ALA A 376 9.92 15.85 7.79
CA ALA A 376 9.63 15.22 6.50
C ALA A 376 9.97 16.14 5.30
N ARG A 377 9.65 17.43 5.40
CA ARG A 377 9.92 18.44 4.35
C ARG A 377 11.41 18.72 4.11
N THR A 378 12.30 18.21 4.95
CA THR A 378 13.76 18.29 4.78
C THR A 378 14.39 16.92 4.58
N ALA A 379 13.68 15.86 4.88
CA ALA A 379 14.14 14.48 4.76
C ALA A 379 14.21 14.05 3.30
N ARG A 380 15.29 13.33 2.94
CA ARG A 380 15.45 12.72 1.62
C ARG A 380 14.48 11.54 1.48
N ALA A 381 13.62 11.55 0.48
CA ALA A 381 12.80 10.41 0.14
C ALA A 381 13.65 9.22 -0.34
N GLN A 382 13.27 8.00 0.02
CA GLN A 382 13.95 6.78 -0.41
C GLN A 382 13.36 6.21 -1.70
N ILE A 383 12.03 6.28 -1.85
CA ILE A 383 11.29 5.58 -2.91
C ILE A 383 10.62 6.53 -3.90
N ARG A 384 11.09 7.77 -4.01
CA ARG A 384 10.49 8.82 -4.82
C ARG A 384 11.47 9.35 -5.87
N LYS A 385 10.94 9.69 -7.04
CA LYS A 385 11.64 10.40 -8.10
C LYS A 385 11.04 11.82 -8.28
N PRO A 386 11.82 12.79 -8.79
CA PRO A 386 13.27 12.68 -9.08
C PRO A 386 14.09 12.51 -7.80
N ASP A 387 15.31 11.99 -7.95
CA ASP A 387 16.25 11.88 -6.83
C ASP A 387 16.47 13.26 -6.20
N GLY A 388 16.55 13.31 -4.88
CA GLY A 388 16.60 14.57 -4.15
C GLY A 388 15.23 15.19 -3.83
N SER A 389 14.14 14.44 -4.04
CA SER A 389 12.82 14.84 -3.52
C SER A 389 12.75 14.68 -2.00
N PHE A 390 11.90 15.50 -1.36
CA PHE A 390 11.64 15.28 0.08
C PHE A 390 10.62 14.17 0.29
N ALA A 391 10.70 13.58 1.50
CA ALA A 391 9.76 12.54 1.92
C ALA A 391 8.32 13.07 2.00
N GLN A 392 7.41 12.31 1.43
CA GLN A 392 5.97 12.55 1.47
C GLN A 392 5.33 11.51 2.38
N VAL A 393 4.75 11.96 3.48
CA VAL A 393 4.25 11.07 4.53
C VAL A 393 2.92 11.55 5.12
N THR A 394 2.19 10.62 5.73
CA THR A 394 1.11 10.89 6.67
C THR A 394 1.64 10.72 8.10
N VAL A 395 1.26 11.61 9.00
CA VAL A 395 1.56 11.53 10.43
C VAL A 395 0.27 11.44 11.21
N SER A 396 0.21 10.47 12.14
CA SER A 396 -0.92 10.24 13.04
C SER A 396 -0.45 10.26 14.49
N VAL A 397 -1.25 10.86 15.36
CA VAL A 397 -1.06 10.83 16.84
C VAL A 397 -2.28 10.19 17.48
N VAL A 398 -2.04 9.28 18.42
CA VAL A 398 -3.09 8.62 19.22
C VAL A 398 -2.79 8.78 20.71
N ASP A 399 -3.83 8.67 21.55
CA ASP A 399 -3.63 8.52 22.99
C ASP A 399 -3.28 7.07 23.39
N SER A 400 -3.06 6.81 24.68
CA SER A 400 -2.74 5.48 25.18
C SER A 400 -3.86 4.46 24.97
N ASN A 401 -5.10 4.88 24.71
CA ASN A 401 -6.21 3.99 24.35
C ASN A 401 -6.35 3.79 22.83
N GLY A 402 -5.45 4.36 22.04
CA GLY A 402 -5.49 4.28 20.58
C GLY A 402 -6.53 5.20 19.94
N THR A 403 -7.11 6.13 20.71
CA THR A 403 -8.02 7.17 20.20
C THR A 403 -7.23 8.10 19.28
N ILE A 404 -7.77 8.39 18.11
CA ILE A 404 -7.12 9.29 17.14
C ILE A 404 -7.18 10.72 17.68
N LEU A 405 -6.01 11.33 17.89
CA LEU A 405 -5.90 12.72 18.36
C LEU A 405 -5.63 13.70 17.23
N GLY A 406 -5.14 13.25 16.10
CA GLY A 406 -4.93 14.09 14.93
C GLY A 406 -4.23 13.34 13.81
N ILE A 407 -4.55 13.72 12.57
CA ILE A 407 -3.92 13.21 11.34
C ILE A 407 -3.70 14.38 10.39
N ALA A 408 -2.48 14.52 9.87
CA ALA A 408 -2.17 15.40 8.76
C ALA A 408 -1.11 14.77 7.86
N ARG A 409 -1.01 15.26 6.62
CA ARG A 409 -0.15 14.67 5.61
C ARG A 409 0.40 15.70 4.64
N THR A 410 1.52 15.38 4.01
CA THR A 410 2.00 16.13 2.86
C THR A 410 1.11 15.88 1.64
N ALA A 411 1.09 16.82 0.70
CA ALA A 411 0.11 16.83 -0.40
C ALA A 411 0.14 15.56 -1.26
N ASP A 412 1.33 15.01 -1.52
CA ASP A 412 1.51 13.85 -2.40
C ASP A 412 1.93 12.57 -1.65
N ALA A 413 1.66 12.50 -0.34
CA ALA A 413 1.87 11.27 0.42
C ALA A 413 1.04 10.12 -0.18
N PRO A 414 1.59 8.91 -0.34
CA PRO A 414 0.81 7.74 -0.77
C PRO A 414 -0.39 7.50 0.15
N ILE A 415 -1.52 7.10 -0.41
CA ILE A 415 -2.77 6.97 0.36
C ILE A 415 -2.67 5.88 1.43
N PHE A 416 -1.96 4.78 1.16
CA PHE A 416 -1.76 3.69 2.15
C PHE A 416 -1.19 4.20 3.47
N GLY A 417 -0.33 5.22 3.41
CA GLY A 417 0.29 5.80 4.60
C GLY A 417 -0.70 6.37 5.61
N THR A 418 -1.92 6.66 5.20
CA THR A 418 -2.96 7.18 6.10
C THR A 418 -3.34 6.15 7.16
N ASP A 419 -3.67 4.94 6.76
CA ASP A 419 -4.01 3.85 7.68
C ASP A 419 -2.77 3.31 8.39
N VAL A 420 -1.67 3.15 7.66
CA VAL A 420 -0.42 2.59 8.19
C VAL A 420 0.23 3.50 9.24
N SER A 421 0.21 4.83 9.07
CA SER A 421 0.72 5.74 10.09
C SER A 421 -0.05 5.61 11.42
N LEU A 422 -1.37 5.42 11.32
CA LEU A 422 -2.23 5.19 12.47
C LEU A 422 -1.96 3.83 13.13
N GLN A 423 -1.81 2.76 12.34
CA GLN A 423 -1.41 1.45 12.84
C GLN A 423 -0.06 1.51 13.58
N LYS A 424 0.93 2.22 13.03
CA LYS A 424 2.25 2.40 13.66
C LYS A 424 2.16 3.16 14.98
N ALA A 425 1.39 4.24 15.04
CA ALA A 425 1.14 4.98 16.27
C ALA A 425 0.47 4.10 17.35
N ARG A 426 -0.53 3.33 16.94
CA ARG A 426 -1.24 2.36 17.80
C ARG A 426 -0.36 1.22 18.26
N THR A 427 0.47 0.67 17.38
CA THR A 427 1.47 -0.34 17.77
C THR A 427 2.33 0.14 18.92
N ALA A 428 2.92 1.33 18.79
CA ALA A 428 3.79 1.89 19.81
C ALA A 428 3.05 2.17 21.13
N ALA A 429 1.85 2.73 21.07
CA ALA A 429 1.04 2.99 22.26
C ALA A 429 0.57 1.68 22.93
N PHE A 430 0.06 0.72 22.15
CA PHE A 430 -0.51 -0.53 22.66
C PHE A 430 0.53 -1.39 23.38
N PHE A 431 1.67 -1.68 22.74
CA PHE A 431 2.69 -2.57 23.31
C PHE A 431 3.53 -1.93 24.41
N SER A 432 3.45 -0.61 24.58
CA SER A 432 4.12 0.12 25.67
C SER A 432 3.28 0.27 26.94
N LYS A 433 2.02 -0.19 26.92
CA LYS A 433 1.14 -0.13 28.11
C LYS A 433 1.54 -1.15 29.17
N SER A 434 1.33 -0.80 30.44
CA SER A 434 1.38 -1.76 31.55
C SER A 434 0.31 -2.86 31.43
N SER A 435 -0.81 -2.58 30.76
CA SER A 435 -1.92 -3.51 30.52
C SER A 435 -1.81 -4.29 29.21
N ALA A 436 -0.71 -4.19 28.45
CA ALA A 436 -0.58 -4.86 27.15
C ALA A 436 -0.81 -6.36 27.22
N ALA A 437 -0.22 -7.06 28.20
CA ALA A 437 -0.43 -8.49 28.40
C ALA A 437 -1.90 -8.84 28.68
N SER A 438 -2.60 -8.07 29.55
CA SER A 438 -4.00 -8.34 29.86
C SER A 438 -4.91 -8.11 28.64
N HIS A 439 -4.62 -7.09 27.82
CA HIS A 439 -5.33 -6.87 26.56
C HIS A 439 -5.09 -8.01 25.55
N LEU A 440 -3.85 -8.50 25.41
CA LEU A 440 -3.56 -9.65 24.55
C LEU A 440 -4.28 -10.92 25.04
N ASN A 441 -4.35 -11.14 26.34
CA ASN A 441 -5.08 -12.25 26.94
C ASN A 441 -6.61 -12.14 26.78
N SER A 442 -7.15 -10.93 26.62
CA SER A 442 -8.59 -10.75 26.33
C SER A 442 -8.93 -10.97 24.85
N ILE A 443 -7.96 -10.83 23.95
CA ILE A 443 -8.14 -11.00 22.51
C ILE A 443 -7.91 -12.46 22.08
N PHE A 444 -6.88 -13.09 22.65
CA PHE A 444 -6.42 -14.40 22.23
C PHE A 444 -6.71 -15.47 23.29
N PRO A 445 -7.04 -16.72 22.86
CA PRO A 445 -7.28 -17.81 23.78
C PRO A 445 -6.12 -18.03 24.75
N ALA A 446 -6.44 -18.33 25.99
CA ALA A 446 -5.45 -18.74 26.97
C ALA A 446 -4.91 -20.12 26.65
N VAL A 447 -3.58 -20.26 26.71
CA VAL A 447 -2.86 -21.52 26.51
C VAL A 447 -2.45 -22.12 27.84
N SER A 448 -1.92 -21.31 28.77
CA SER A 448 -1.50 -21.74 30.10
C SER A 448 -1.56 -20.58 31.11
N GLY A 449 -1.98 -20.89 32.33
CA GLY A 449 -2.01 -19.94 33.43
C GLY A 449 -2.81 -18.65 33.15
N GLY A 450 -3.86 -18.73 32.35
CA GLY A 450 -4.65 -17.58 31.91
C GLY A 450 -3.97 -16.66 30.88
N ASN A 451 -2.81 -17.06 30.35
CA ASN A 451 -2.08 -16.28 29.36
C ASN A 451 -2.17 -16.88 27.97
N SER A 452 -2.28 -15.99 26.97
CA SER A 452 -2.22 -16.33 25.54
C SER A 452 -0.79 -16.70 25.12
N ARG A 453 -0.68 -17.38 23.99
CA ARG A 453 0.62 -17.74 23.39
C ARG A 453 1.54 -16.53 23.25
N TYR A 454 1.03 -15.42 22.74
CA TYR A 454 1.83 -14.22 22.52
C TYR A 454 2.45 -13.65 23.79
N VAL A 455 1.71 -13.69 24.91
CA VAL A 455 2.22 -13.24 26.22
C VAL A 455 3.27 -14.21 26.75
N LEU A 456 3.02 -15.52 26.68
CA LEU A 456 3.96 -16.55 27.17
C LEU A 456 5.26 -16.55 26.37
N ASP A 457 5.17 -16.59 25.05
CA ASP A 457 6.33 -16.61 24.15
C ASP A 457 7.18 -15.34 24.33
N THR A 458 6.55 -14.17 24.47
CA THR A 458 7.27 -12.91 24.70
C THR A 458 7.99 -12.88 26.05
N ARG A 459 7.36 -13.34 27.10
CA ARG A 459 7.98 -13.44 28.42
C ARG A 459 9.16 -14.43 28.41
N ALA A 460 8.98 -15.58 27.78
CA ALA A 460 10.06 -16.58 27.63
C ALA A 460 11.23 -16.04 26.80
N PHE A 461 10.93 -15.33 25.71
CA PHE A 461 11.94 -14.72 24.84
C PHE A 461 12.81 -13.70 25.58
N PHE A 462 12.21 -12.82 26.32
CA PHE A 462 12.95 -11.79 27.07
C PHE A 462 13.60 -12.32 28.35
N GLY A 463 13.04 -13.36 28.96
CA GLY A 463 13.55 -13.87 30.24
C GLY A 463 13.67 -12.73 31.28
N ASN A 464 14.87 -12.60 31.85
CA ASN A 464 15.13 -11.54 32.84
C ASN A 464 15.50 -10.19 32.24
N THR A 465 15.80 -10.11 30.93
CA THR A 465 16.29 -8.88 30.27
C THR A 465 15.22 -7.78 30.23
N ASN A 466 13.98 -8.16 29.89
CA ASN A 466 12.80 -7.30 29.86
C ASN A 466 11.62 -8.01 30.55
N SER A 467 11.82 -8.54 31.76
CA SER A 467 10.82 -9.32 32.51
C SER A 467 9.48 -8.57 32.69
N ASN A 468 9.54 -7.23 32.63
CA ASN A 468 8.40 -6.34 32.74
C ASN A 468 7.75 -5.97 31.40
N ALA A 469 8.26 -6.49 30.27
CA ALA A 469 7.65 -6.23 28.98
C ALA A 469 6.18 -6.70 28.95
N LEU A 470 5.32 -5.93 28.32
CA LEU A 470 3.87 -6.12 28.23
C LEU A 470 3.09 -6.03 29.56
N ALA A 471 3.77 -5.85 30.69
CA ALA A 471 3.13 -5.82 32.00
C ALA A 471 3.40 -4.53 32.81
N ASN A 472 4.60 -3.98 32.75
CA ASN A 472 5.02 -2.83 33.56
C ASN A 472 5.46 -1.62 32.72
N GLY A 473 4.96 -1.51 31.49
CA GLY A 473 5.16 -0.30 30.69
C GLY A 473 6.57 -0.16 30.11
N VAL A 474 7.21 -1.24 29.73
CA VAL A 474 8.42 -1.18 28.90
C VAL A 474 8.07 -0.60 27.54
N ALA A 475 8.75 0.47 27.14
CA ALA A 475 8.50 1.15 25.88
C ALA A 475 8.94 0.29 24.69
N ILE A 476 8.01 -0.01 23.80
CA ILE A 476 8.21 -0.80 22.57
C ILE A 476 7.78 0.05 21.39
N SER A 477 8.72 0.33 20.48
CA SER A 477 8.42 1.01 19.21
C SER A 477 7.87 0.04 18.16
N ALA A 478 7.30 0.55 17.07
CA ALA A 478 6.87 -0.30 15.95
C ALA A 478 8.05 -1.09 15.35
N ARG A 479 9.27 -0.50 15.27
CA ARG A 479 10.50 -1.20 14.86
C ARG A 479 10.85 -2.34 15.81
N ALA A 480 10.82 -2.09 17.10
CA ALA A 480 11.14 -3.11 18.10
C ALA A 480 10.16 -4.29 18.05
N LEU A 481 8.86 -4.01 17.93
CA LEU A 481 7.85 -5.05 17.73
C LEU A 481 8.09 -5.83 16.44
N GLY A 482 8.39 -5.12 15.34
CA GLY A 482 8.68 -5.74 14.05
C GLY A 482 9.84 -6.73 14.11
N ASN A 483 10.89 -6.45 14.87
CA ASN A 483 12.02 -7.38 15.05
C ASN A 483 11.58 -8.72 15.67
N ILE A 484 10.68 -8.70 16.64
CA ILE A 484 10.18 -9.92 17.31
C ILE A 484 8.94 -10.52 16.64
N ALA A 485 8.44 -9.91 15.57
CA ALA A 485 7.38 -10.46 14.72
C ALA A 485 7.92 -11.11 13.43
N ARG A 486 9.24 -11.21 13.27
CA ARG A 486 9.87 -11.82 12.10
C ARG A 486 9.90 -13.34 12.20
N PRO A 487 9.98 -14.05 11.04
CA PRO A 487 10.08 -15.51 11.01
C PRO A 487 11.36 -16.03 11.66
N ASN A 488 12.44 -15.27 11.59
CA ASN A 488 13.71 -15.56 12.26
C ASN A 488 14.12 -14.37 13.15
N PHE A 489 14.77 -14.63 14.25
CA PHE A 489 15.33 -13.58 15.11
C PHE A 489 16.83 -13.84 15.40
N PRO A 490 17.74 -12.89 15.13
CA PRO A 490 17.50 -11.62 14.41
C PRO A 490 17.01 -11.81 12.97
N ASP A 491 16.30 -10.79 12.46
CA ASP A 491 15.79 -10.78 11.10
C ASP A 491 16.92 -11.03 10.09
N GLY A 492 16.66 -11.88 9.10
CA GLY A 492 17.61 -12.22 8.06
C GLY A 492 18.59 -13.34 8.40
N ILE A 493 18.51 -13.98 9.57
CA ILE A 493 19.38 -15.11 9.92
C ILE A 493 18.58 -16.41 9.85
N ASP A 494 18.68 -17.09 8.72
CA ASP A 494 17.95 -18.34 8.47
C ASP A 494 18.35 -19.44 9.47
N GLY A 495 17.35 -20.18 9.92
CA GLY A 495 17.54 -21.27 10.88
C GLY A 495 17.54 -20.85 12.35
N ASN A 496 17.55 -19.57 12.64
CA ASN A 496 17.34 -19.08 14.00
C ASN A 496 15.88 -19.26 14.44
N PRO A 497 15.63 -19.34 15.76
CA PRO A 497 14.28 -19.36 16.29
C PRO A 497 13.45 -18.17 15.78
N ARG A 498 12.15 -18.37 15.60
CA ARG A 498 11.21 -17.30 15.28
C ARG A 498 11.10 -16.27 16.39
N GLY A 499 10.73 -15.05 16.05
CA GLY A 499 10.34 -14.06 17.05
C GLY A 499 9.02 -14.44 17.74
N PRO A 500 8.83 -14.08 19.02
CA PRO A 500 7.67 -14.51 19.83
C PRO A 500 6.32 -13.98 19.33
N MET A 501 6.31 -12.90 18.55
CA MET A 501 5.10 -12.30 17.97
C MET A 501 4.82 -12.79 16.55
N SER A 502 5.68 -13.64 15.98
CA SER A 502 5.47 -14.24 14.68
C SER A 502 4.54 -15.46 14.76
N ASN A 503 4.26 -16.05 13.61
CA ASN A 503 3.52 -17.29 13.54
C ASN A 503 4.28 -18.46 14.20
N GLY A 504 3.52 -19.38 14.81
CA GLY A 504 4.07 -20.50 15.57
C GLY A 504 4.71 -21.63 14.78
N VAL A 505 4.52 -21.73 13.46
CA VAL A 505 4.91 -22.94 12.70
C VAL A 505 5.62 -22.61 11.39
N ASN A 506 4.88 -22.37 10.32
CA ASN A 506 5.44 -22.02 9.02
C ASN A 506 5.04 -20.60 8.67
N TRP A 507 6.02 -19.75 8.44
CA TRP A 507 5.75 -18.39 8.03
C TRP A 507 5.30 -18.34 6.57
N SER A 508 4.28 -17.52 6.31
CA SER A 508 3.95 -17.04 4.98
C SER A 508 3.49 -15.57 5.06
N PRO A 509 3.44 -14.84 3.96
CA PRO A 509 2.86 -13.48 3.94
C PRO A 509 1.40 -13.44 4.36
N PHE A 510 0.72 -14.57 4.32
CA PHE A 510 -0.67 -14.74 4.74
C PHE A 510 -0.80 -15.39 6.12
N ASN A 511 0.30 -15.50 6.84
CA ASN A 511 0.36 -16.10 8.17
C ASN A 511 1.53 -15.50 8.98
N VAL A 512 1.45 -14.20 9.27
CA VAL A 512 2.53 -13.41 9.90
C VAL A 512 2.45 -13.34 11.42
N GLY A 513 1.53 -14.06 12.06
CA GLY A 513 1.36 -14.06 13.50
C GLY A 513 0.46 -12.95 14.00
N ILE A 514 0.83 -12.30 15.12
CA ILE A 514 -0.03 -11.39 15.86
C ILE A 514 -0.73 -10.33 15.00
N GLN A 515 -0.06 -9.79 14.00
CA GLN A 515 -0.64 -8.76 13.15
C GLN A 515 -1.86 -9.27 12.38
N LEU A 516 -1.75 -10.44 11.73
CA LEU A 516 -2.87 -11.08 11.06
C LEU A 516 -3.94 -11.53 12.06
N ASP A 517 -3.53 -12.21 13.14
CA ASP A 517 -4.46 -12.78 14.11
C ASP A 517 -5.39 -11.73 14.73
N MET A 518 -4.91 -10.48 14.88
CA MET A 518 -5.74 -9.36 15.36
C MET A 518 -6.81 -8.90 14.37
N VAL A 519 -6.70 -9.20 13.09
CA VAL A 519 -7.57 -8.66 12.02
C VAL A 519 -8.13 -9.71 11.07
N ALA A 520 -7.78 -10.99 11.20
CA ALA A 520 -8.16 -12.06 10.28
C ALA A 520 -9.68 -12.15 10.04
N SER A 521 -10.48 -11.96 11.11
CA SER A 521 -11.94 -11.97 11.00
C SER A 521 -12.51 -10.91 10.06
N ARG A 522 -11.82 -9.78 9.89
CA ARG A 522 -12.25 -8.69 9.01
C ARG A 522 -12.05 -9.01 7.54
N ILE A 523 -11.05 -9.84 7.24
CA ILE A 523 -10.75 -10.32 5.89
C ILE A 523 -11.72 -11.46 5.54
N LEU A 524 -11.90 -12.42 6.45
CA LEU A 524 -12.72 -13.61 6.21
C LEU A 524 -14.23 -13.31 6.22
N ASN A 525 -14.68 -12.30 6.98
CA ASN A 525 -16.09 -11.96 7.16
C ASN A 525 -16.51 -10.66 6.47
N TYR A 526 -15.86 -10.28 5.40
CA TYR A 526 -16.07 -9.01 4.71
C TYR A 526 -17.54 -8.73 4.32
N GLY A 527 -18.33 -9.76 4.05
CA GLY A 527 -19.75 -9.65 3.64
C GLY A 527 -20.75 -9.59 4.79
N ALA A 528 -20.33 -9.92 6.01
CA ALA A 528 -21.26 -10.08 7.14
C ALA A 528 -21.65 -8.75 7.82
N GLY A 529 -21.07 -7.61 7.41
CA GLY A 529 -21.37 -6.31 8.00
C GLY A 529 -21.00 -6.19 9.49
N GLN A 530 -20.41 -7.22 10.06
CA GLN A 530 -20.06 -7.28 11.47
C GLN A 530 -18.61 -6.84 11.67
N CYS A 531 -18.45 -5.56 11.94
CA CYS A 531 -17.22 -5.07 12.54
C CYS A 531 -17.20 -5.50 14.01
N THR A 532 -16.82 -6.76 14.26
CA THR A 532 -16.57 -7.23 15.62
C THR A 532 -15.53 -6.33 16.29
N THR A 533 -15.72 -6.09 17.58
CA THR A 533 -14.90 -5.21 18.39
C THR A 533 -13.42 -5.43 18.11
N ALA A 534 -12.81 -4.39 17.59
CA ALA A 534 -11.38 -4.34 17.45
C ALA A 534 -10.69 -4.52 18.81
N ALA A 535 -9.47 -5.01 18.78
CA ALA A 535 -8.61 -4.99 19.95
C ALA A 535 -8.60 -3.59 20.57
N ILE A 536 -8.85 -3.50 21.86
CA ILE A 536 -8.85 -2.22 22.61
C ILE A 536 -7.54 -1.48 22.32
N GLY A 537 -7.64 -0.34 21.67
CA GLY A 537 -6.49 0.49 21.30
C GLY A 537 -5.81 0.17 19.98
N ALA A 538 -6.34 -0.76 19.17
CA ALA A 538 -5.84 -1.11 17.85
C ALA A 538 -6.97 -1.31 16.83
N ASN A 539 -7.89 -0.35 16.73
CA ASN A 539 -9.12 -0.45 15.94
C ASN A 539 -8.91 -0.74 14.46
N ASN A 540 -7.85 -0.27 13.84
CA ASN A 540 -7.48 -0.61 12.45
C ASN A 540 -6.38 -1.68 12.35
N GLY A 541 -6.08 -2.38 13.45
CA GLY A 541 -4.95 -3.31 13.54
C GLY A 541 -3.65 -2.64 13.95
N ILE A 542 -2.57 -3.39 13.84
CA ILE A 542 -1.20 -2.96 14.18
C ILE A 542 -0.30 -3.05 12.96
N GLN A 543 0.90 -2.47 13.05
CA GLN A 543 1.93 -2.58 12.03
C GLN A 543 3.26 -3.06 12.62
N ILE A 544 3.99 -3.88 11.86
CA ILE A 544 5.22 -4.57 12.26
C ILE A 544 6.46 -4.11 11.50
N PHE A 545 6.46 -2.88 10.99
CA PHE A 545 7.63 -2.24 10.40
C PHE A 545 7.80 -0.80 10.91
N PRO A 546 9.00 -0.19 10.76
CA PRO A 546 9.40 1.06 11.40
C PRO A 546 8.51 2.26 11.12
N GLY A 547 8.60 3.27 11.98
CA GLY A 547 7.93 4.57 11.84
C GLY A 547 6.86 4.84 12.90
N GLY A 548 6.95 4.21 14.07
CA GLY A 548 6.07 4.50 15.21
C GLY A 548 6.81 4.45 16.54
N VAL A 549 6.64 5.48 17.37
CA VAL A 549 7.22 5.55 18.72
C VAL A 549 6.18 5.98 19.75
N PRO A 550 6.24 5.45 20.99
CA PRO A 550 5.35 5.88 22.05
C PRO A 550 5.74 7.29 22.55
N ILE A 551 4.74 8.04 22.97
CA ILE A 551 4.88 9.40 23.52
C ILE A 551 4.77 9.33 25.03
N TYR A 552 5.73 9.91 25.71
CA TYR A 552 5.75 10.05 27.17
C TYR A 552 5.63 11.51 27.58
N LYS A 553 4.90 11.77 28.66
CA LYS A 553 4.82 13.08 29.29
C LYS A 553 5.15 12.92 30.77
N ASN A 554 6.19 13.60 31.25
CA ASN A 554 6.71 13.49 32.62
C ASN A 554 6.92 12.03 33.07
N GLY A 555 7.45 11.18 32.14
CA GLY A 555 7.70 9.75 32.38
C GLY A 555 6.48 8.83 32.30
N VAL A 556 5.28 9.36 32.00
CA VAL A 556 4.04 8.60 31.84
C VAL A 556 3.74 8.42 30.36
N LEU A 557 3.38 7.21 29.94
CA LEU A 557 2.90 6.94 28.59
C LEU A 557 1.56 7.66 28.34
N VAL A 558 1.52 8.57 27.39
CA VAL A 558 0.31 9.33 27.03
C VAL A 558 -0.21 9.04 25.63
N GLY A 559 0.54 8.31 24.80
CA GLY A 559 0.09 7.96 23.46
C GLY A 559 1.18 7.41 22.56
N GLY A 560 0.98 7.55 21.25
CA GLY A 560 1.94 7.18 20.21
C GLY A 560 1.85 8.11 19.02
N ILE A 561 2.98 8.25 18.31
CA ILE A 561 3.06 8.96 17.04
C ILE A 561 3.56 7.99 15.97
N GLY A 562 2.96 8.04 14.77
CA GLY A 562 3.34 7.21 13.64
C GLY A 562 3.45 8.03 12.36
N ALA A 563 4.40 7.68 11.50
CA ALA A 563 4.54 8.20 10.15
C ALA A 563 4.58 7.07 9.13
N SER A 564 4.04 7.31 7.94
CA SER A 564 4.15 6.36 6.83
C SER A 564 4.12 7.07 5.48
N GLY A 565 5.06 6.66 4.60
CA GLY A 565 5.19 7.20 3.24
C GLY A 565 6.45 6.73 2.53
N ASP A 566 7.36 7.63 2.23
CA ASP A 566 8.46 7.45 1.28
C ASP A 566 9.73 6.80 1.86
N GLY A 567 9.60 5.86 2.77
CA GLY A 567 10.70 5.03 3.27
C GLY A 567 10.63 4.74 4.76
N ILE A 568 10.94 3.49 5.14
CA ILE A 568 10.75 3.02 6.52
C ILE A 568 11.73 3.64 7.51
N ASP A 569 12.99 3.85 7.13
CA ASP A 569 13.97 4.52 8.00
C ASP A 569 13.72 6.03 8.06
N GLN A 570 13.19 6.61 6.97
CA GLN A 570 12.71 7.98 6.96
C GLN A 570 11.50 8.15 7.90
N ASP A 571 10.57 7.20 7.89
CA ASP A 571 9.40 7.21 8.77
C ASP A 571 9.83 7.18 10.26
N ASP A 572 10.78 6.32 10.61
CA ASP A 572 11.36 6.25 11.96
C ASP A 572 12.03 7.59 12.36
N MET A 573 12.86 8.14 11.46
CA MET A 573 13.52 9.42 11.69
C MET A 573 12.50 10.55 11.87
N ILE A 574 11.48 10.61 11.00
CA ILE A 574 10.47 11.66 11.02
C ILE A 574 9.74 11.69 12.36
N VAL A 575 9.31 10.54 12.87
CA VAL A 575 8.62 10.49 14.17
C VAL A 575 9.58 10.73 15.35
N SER A 576 10.79 10.17 15.30
CA SER A 576 11.74 10.30 16.41
C SER A 576 12.28 11.73 16.55
N LEU A 577 12.74 12.32 15.45
CA LEU A 577 13.17 13.72 15.45
C LEU A 577 11.99 14.68 15.64
N GLY A 578 10.82 14.38 15.07
CA GLY A 578 9.61 15.17 15.24
C GLY A 578 9.21 15.27 16.70
N LEU A 579 9.22 14.15 17.41
CA LEU A 579 8.94 14.11 18.85
C LEU A 579 10.00 14.87 19.66
N ALA A 580 11.28 14.66 19.37
CA ALA A 580 12.38 15.31 20.09
C ALA A 580 12.44 16.83 19.85
N ARG A 581 12.15 17.28 18.63
CA ARG A 581 12.23 18.69 18.21
C ARG A 581 10.95 19.49 18.46
N ALA A 582 9.88 18.84 18.95
CA ALA A 582 8.62 19.52 19.24
C ALA A 582 8.74 20.60 20.32
N GLY A 583 9.76 20.52 21.19
CA GLY A 583 10.04 21.53 22.20
C GLY A 583 8.94 21.67 23.27
N ILE A 584 8.15 20.63 23.49
CA ILE A 584 7.03 20.64 24.43
C ILE A 584 7.55 20.23 25.82
N PRO A 585 7.42 21.06 26.85
CA PRO A 585 7.90 20.71 28.17
C PRO A 585 7.34 19.39 28.70
N GLY A 586 8.21 18.50 29.14
CA GLY A 586 7.86 17.19 29.68
C GLY A 586 7.40 16.15 28.65
N VAL A 587 7.17 16.51 27.39
CA VAL A 587 6.77 15.57 26.33
C VAL A 587 7.98 15.13 25.51
N GLY A 588 8.14 13.81 25.33
CA GLY A 588 9.28 13.27 24.58
C GLY A 588 9.26 11.75 24.48
N HIS A 589 10.42 11.20 24.15
CA HIS A 589 10.65 9.77 24.12
C HIS A 589 10.58 9.13 25.52
N ALA A 590 10.35 7.83 25.55
CA ALA A 590 10.56 7.05 26.76
C ALA A 590 11.99 7.26 27.29
N PRO A 591 12.17 7.40 28.63
CA PRO A 591 13.51 7.34 29.21
C PRO A 591 14.26 6.08 28.76
N ALA A 592 15.56 6.18 28.51
CA ALA A 592 16.36 5.05 28.02
C ALA A 592 16.24 3.81 28.91
N SER A 593 16.09 3.99 30.23
CA SER A 593 15.89 2.91 31.20
C SER A 593 14.56 2.16 31.04
N GLN A 594 13.55 2.77 30.41
CA GLN A 594 12.24 2.16 30.16
C GLN A 594 12.14 1.53 28.77
N ARG A 595 13.09 1.80 27.86
CA ARG A 595 13.06 1.22 26.51
C ARG A 595 13.38 -0.26 26.58
N VAL A 596 12.74 -1.02 25.68
CA VAL A 596 13.03 -2.45 25.52
C VAL A 596 14.52 -2.67 25.25
N LYS A 597 15.16 -3.55 26.02
CA LYS A 597 16.59 -3.88 25.86
C LYS A 597 16.77 -5.00 24.84
N GLY A 598 17.90 -4.99 24.13
CA GLY A 598 18.24 -6.02 23.15
C GLY A 598 17.52 -5.89 21.80
N LEU A 599 16.66 -4.89 21.62
CA LEU A 599 16.00 -4.59 20.36
C LEU A 599 16.33 -3.16 19.90
N LYS A 600 16.44 -3.00 18.58
CA LYS A 600 16.58 -1.66 17.99
C LYS A 600 15.30 -0.88 18.17
N TYR A 601 15.37 0.26 18.85
CA TYR A 601 14.17 1.04 19.22
C TYR A 601 13.70 1.95 18.06
N PHE A 602 14.61 2.67 17.43
CA PHE A 602 14.43 3.38 16.15
C PHE A 602 15.76 3.44 15.39
N GLN A 603 15.69 3.82 14.13
CA GLN A 603 16.87 4.00 13.28
C GLN A 603 16.67 5.21 12.37
N CYS A 604 17.77 5.96 12.14
CA CYS A 604 17.79 7.02 11.16
C CYS A 604 18.70 6.66 9.98
N PRO A 605 18.33 7.05 8.75
CA PRO A 605 19.15 6.78 7.58
C PRO A 605 20.46 7.60 7.60
N GLN A 606 21.45 7.13 6.88
CA GLN A 606 22.66 7.89 6.58
C GLN A 606 22.33 9.06 5.64
N ALA A 607 23.00 10.22 5.81
CA ALA A 607 22.77 11.42 5.01
C ALA A 607 21.26 11.73 4.82
N PRO A 608 20.51 11.89 5.91
CA PRO A 608 19.05 11.84 5.89
C PRO A 608 18.39 13.07 5.27
N PHE A 609 19.09 14.20 5.19
CA PHE A 609 18.54 15.47 4.73
C PHE A 609 19.08 15.90 3.36
N LEU A 610 18.27 16.64 2.60
CA LEU A 610 18.64 17.14 1.28
C LEU A 610 19.69 18.24 1.35
N ASN A 611 19.58 19.13 2.33
CA ASN A 611 20.36 20.35 2.43
C ASN A 611 21.39 20.31 3.57
N SER A 612 21.73 19.13 4.06
CA SER A 612 22.68 18.96 5.16
C SER A 612 23.49 17.68 4.99
N LYS A 613 24.76 17.73 5.36
CA LYS A 613 25.66 16.58 5.45
C LYS A 613 25.59 15.88 6.83
N ALA A 614 24.65 16.29 7.69
CA ALA A 614 24.51 15.69 9.01
C ALA A 614 24.22 14.20 8.91
N ASN A 615 24.96 13.42 9.67
CA ASN A 615 24.76 11.99 9.87
C ASN A 615 24.43 11.72 11.34
N ASN A 616 23.97 10.51 11.64
CA ASN A 616 23.69 10.07 13.01
C ASN A 616 22.76 11.02 13.76
N VAL A 617 21.79 11.58 13.05
CA VAL A 617 20.91 12.66 13.56
C VAL A 617 19.98 12.23 14.71
N CYS A 618 19.91 10.94 14.94
CA CYS A 618 19.13 10.35 16.05
C CYS A 618 20.00 9.92 17.23
N ASP A 619 21.31 10.15 17.19
CA ASP A 619 22.18 9.77 18.30
C ASP A 619 21.87 10.63 19.53
N GLY A 620 21.77 9.97 20.68
CA GLY A 620 21.46 10.62 21.95
C GLY A 620 19.97 10.90 22.22
N LEU A 621 19.07 10.54 21.29
CA LEU A 621 17.62 10.66 21.50
C LEU A 621 17.07 9.63 22.48
#